data_0b10f8d10b824d0769a8e4690b206f17
#
_entry.id   0b10f8d10b824d0769a8e4690b206f17
#
_cell.length_a   1.000
_cell.length_b   1.000
_cell.length_c   1.000
_cell.angle_alpha   90.00
_cell.angle_beta   90.00
_cell.angle_gamma   90.00
#
_symmetry.space_group_name_H-M   'P 1'
#
loop_
_entity.id
_entity.type
_entity.pdbx_description
1 polymer ?
#
loop_
_entity_poly.entity_id
_entity_poly.type
_entity_poly.pdbx_seq_one_letter_code
_entity_poly.pdbx_strand_id
1 'polypeptide(L)'
;MKIKHDIVLSILISFFFSSFTSFILYYFGNLSNSEFAFLVIFIFSFSFFFFNYSFKYLISKSLKNILDQFYSNEYKLKDKNSIENLETLSNSLKKYASEKKLEIELLKEQENYRKDFIGNLAHELKTPLFTIQSYILTLLDGGLKDSEILPRYLKRSSKAVDRLIYLVKDLDLISQFETGIKSIESKPFNLFQIVNNVFELLELESKKNNISLVFDKEYSEEITVLGDEERIQQVITNLVTNSIKYGVTNGTTEISLHELNQEKIIVRITDNGLGIGKKHLPRLFERFYRVDKSGNRKKGGSGLGLSIVKHIIEAHQEKVYVESTKGVGSEFSFTLQKA
;
A
#
# COMPACT_ATOMS: atom_id res chain seq x y z
N MET A 1 -10.21 -26.74 -32.02
CA MET A 1 -11.27 -26.41 -33.03
C MET A 1 -10.78 -25.57 -34.19
N LYS A 2 -9.82 -24.62 -34.03
CA LYS A 2 -9.27 -23.78 -35.11
C LYS A 2 -8.48 -24.54 -36.19
N ILE A 3 -7.66 -25.52 -35.82
CA ILE A 3 -6.83 -26.29 -36.80
C ILE A 3 -7.68 -27.00 -37.85
N LYS A 4 -8.89 -27.45 -37.50
CA LYS A 4 -9.83 -28.02 -38.50
C LYS A 4 -10.31 -26.97 -39.49
N HIS A 5 -10.47 -25.72 -39.08
CA HIS A 5 -10.96 -24.65 -39.98
C HIS A 5 -9.90 -24.24 -41.01
N ASP A 6 -8.62 -24.19 -40.61
CA ASP A 6 -7.52 -23.79 -41.51
C ASP A 6 -7.23 -24.86 -42.56
N ILE A 7 -7.32 -26.13 -42.17
CA ILE A 7 -7.21 -27.27 -43.12
C ILE A 7 -8.40 -27.27 -44.11
N VAL A 8 -9.62 -27.04 -43.58
CA VAL A 8 -10.81 -26.98 -44.44
C VAL A 8 -10.71 -25.82 -45.44
N LEU A 9 -10.22 -24.65 -45.01
CA LEU A 9 -10.03 -23.50 -45.87
C LEU A 9 -8.97 -23.79 -46.96
N SER A 10 -7.82 -24.39 -46.60
CA SER A 10 -6.79 -24.80 -47.55
C SER A 10 -7.32 -25.82 -48.58
N ILE A 11 -8.15 -26.78 -48.15
CA ILE A 11 -8.80 -27.77 -49.04
C ILE A 11 -9.74 -27.04 -49.99
N LEU A 12 -10.59 -26.12 -49.54
CA LEU A 12 -11.52 -25.38 -50.38
C LEU A 12 -10.81 -24.54 -51.41
N ILE A 13 -9.77 -23.80 -51.05
CA ILE A 13 -8.99 -22.97 -51.96
C ILE A 13 -8.27 -23.85 -53.01
N SER A 14 -7.67 -24.95 -52.57
CA SER A 14 -6.97 -25.89 -53.45
C SER A 14 -7.94 -26.56 -54.44
N PHE A 15 -9.14 -26.91 -53.98
CA PHE A 15 -10.18 -27.48 -54.81
C PHE A 15 -10.65 -26.47 -55.86
N PHE A 16 -10.88 -25.23 -55.47
CA PHE A 16 -11.31 -24.17 -56.40
C PHE A 16 -10.24 -23.89 -57.45
N PHE A 17 -8.98 -23.78 -57.03
CA PHE A 17 -7.85 -23.55 -57.94
C PHE A 17 -7.61 -24.72 -58.87
N SER A 18 -7.66 -25.93 -58.37
CA SER A 18 -7.55 -27.15 -59.19
C SER A 18 -8.71 -27.30 -60.18
N SER A 19 -9.92 -27.00 -59.77
CA SER A 19 -11.12 -27.04 -60.64
C SER A 19 -11.03 -26.01 -61.79
N PHE A 20 -10.58 -24.79 -61.48
CA PHE A 20 -10.40 -23.71 -62.45
C PHE A 20 -9.30 -24.04 -63.48
N THR A 21 -8.15 -24.51 -62.99
CA THR A 21 -7.04 -24.90 -63.89
C THR A 21 -7.39 -26.12 -64.71
N SER A 22 -8.14 -27.08 -64.20
CA SER A 22 -8.64 -28.25 -64.95
C SER A 22 -9.63 -27.88 -66.03
N PHE A 23 -10.52 -26.90 -65.73
CA PHE A 23 -11.46 -26.41 -66.76
C PHE A 23 -10.71 -25.77 -67.93
N ILE A 24 -9.67 -24.97 -67.64
CA ILE A 24 -8.85 -24.38 -68.75
C ILE A 24 -8.12 -25.43 -69.53
N LEU A 25 -7.52 -26.44 -68.91
CA LEU A 25 -6.80 -27.51 -69.56
C LEU A 25 -7.72 -28.43 -70.36
N TYR A 26 -8.95 -28.66 -69.87
CA TYR A 26 -9.97 -29.41 -70.68
C TYR A 26 -10.39 -28.68 -71.93
N TYR A 27 -10.53 -27.37 -71.88
CA TYR A 27 -10.99 -26.55 -73.00
C TYR A 27 -9.92 -26.28 -74.10
N PHE A 28 -8.65 -26.23 -73.68
CA PHE A 28 -7.54 -25.88 -74.61
C PHE A 28 -6.55 -27.04 -74.83
N GLY A 29 -6.68 -28.16 -74.12
CA GLY A 29 -5.73 -29.27 -74.21
C GLY A 29 -6.28 -30.49 -74.96
N ASN A 30 -5.49 -31.06 -75.93
CA ASN A 30 -5.76 -32.35 -76.56
C ASN A 30 -5.21 -33.52 -75.72
N LEU A 31 -5.63 -33.67 -74.45
CA LEU A 31 -5.14 -34.68 -73.51
C LEU A 31 -6.08 -35.91 -73.51
N SER A 32 -5.51 -37.12 -73.42
CA SER A 32 -6.29 -38.31 -73.12
C SER A 32 -6.94 -38.25 -71.73
N ASN A 33 -8.07 -38.95 -71.52
CA ASN A 33 -8.81 -38.94 -70.31
C ASN A 33 -7.95 -39.37 -69.08
N SER A 34 -6.98 -40.27 -69.27
CA SER A 34 -6.07 -40.71 -68.18
C SER A 34 -5.00 -39.67 -67.80
N GLU A 35 -4.44 -39.02 -68.82
CA GLU A 35 -3.45 -37.93 -68.61
C GLU A 35 -4.11 -36.74 -67.92
N PHE A 36 -5.34 -36.40 -68.33
CA PHE A 36 -6.12 -35.35 -67.68
C PHE A 36 -6.41 -35.64 -66.22
N ALA A 37 -6.86 -36.86 -65.90
CA ALA A 37 -7.13 -37.25 -64.48
C ALA A 37 -5.87 -37.17 -63.62
N PHE A 38 -4.73 -37.65 -64.14
CA PHE A 38 -3.46 -37.58 -63.40
C PHE A 38 -3.02 -36.11 -63.11
N LEU A 39 -3.18 -35.24 -64.15
CA LEU A 39 -2.80 -33.84 -64.05
C LEU A 39 -3.68 -33.07 -63.03
N VAL A 40 -4.97 -33.37 -62.98
CA VAL A 40 -5.91 -32.81 -61.99
C VAL A 40 -5.51 -33.17 -60.59
N ILE A 41 -5.19 -34.45 -60.29
CA ILE A 41 -4.78 -34.93 -59.00
C ILE A 41 -3.43 -34.29 -58.60
N PHE A 42 -2.50 -34.16 -59.54
CA PHE A 42 -1.20 -33.52 -59.29
C PHE A 42 -1.35 -32.05 -58.94
N ILE A 43 -2.12 -31.27 -59.71
CA ILE A 43 -2.37 -29.84 -59.45
C ILE A 43 -3.08 -29.65 -58.10
N PHE A 44 -4.05 -30.49 -57.79
CA PHE A 44 -4.73 -30.43 -56.48
C PHE A 44 -3.77 -30.69 -55.33
N SER A 45 -2.98 -31.75 -55.38
CA SER A 45 -2.00 -32.08 -54.38
C SER A 45 -0.96 -30.96 -54.21
N PHE A 46 -0.41 -30.48 -55.31
CA PHE A 46 0.58 -29.39 -55.27
C PHE A 46 0.00 -28.11 -54.69
N SER A 47 -1.18 -27.67 -55.12
CA SER A 47 -1.82 -26.47 -54.59
C SER A 47 -2.18 -26.61 -53.11
N PHE A 48 -2.62 -27.79 -52.66
CA PHE A 48 -2.92 -28.07 -51.27
C PHE A 48 -1.68 -27.92 -50.38
N PHE A 49 -0.56 -28.55 -50.75
CA PHE A 49 0.68 -28.43 -50.02
C PHE A 49 1.23 -27.01 -50.06
N PHE A 50 1.16 -26.34 -51.20
CA PHE A 50 1.62 -24.94 -51.36
C PHE A 50 0.82 -23.97 -50.47
N PHE A 51 -0.50 -24.03 -50.47
CA PHE A 51 -1.34 -23.16 -49.65
C PHE A 51 -1.19 -23.46 -48.19
N ASN A 52 -1.09 -24.71 -47.79
CA ASN A 52 -0.90 -25.11 -46.40
C ASN A 52 0.46 -24.62 -45.85
N TYR A 53 1.52 -24.75 -46.65
CA TYR A 53 2.85 -24.24 -46.29
C TYR A 53 2.90 -22.71 -46.26
N SER A 54 2.38 -22.03 -47.27
CA SER A 54 2.36 -20.56 -47.31
C SER A 54 1.55 -19.95 -46.19
N PHE A 55 0.41 -20.54 -45.87
CA PHE A 55 -0.45 -20.08 -44.77
C PHE A 55 0.25 -20.20 -43.42
N LYS A 56 0.88 -21.35 -43.13
CA LYS A 56 1.67 -21.54 -41.93
C LYS A 56 2.84 -20.56 -41.82
N TYR A 57 3.55 -20.33 -42.94
CA TYR A 57 4.67 -19.39 -42.99
C TYR A 57 4.24 -17.94 -42.74
N LEU A 58 3.17 -17.48 -43.40
CA LEU A 58 2.65 -16.10 -43.22
C LEU A 58 2.16 -15.84 -41.77
N ILE A 59 1.41 -16.79 -41.23
CA ILE A 59 0.94 -16.67 -39.83
C ILE A 59 2.12 -16.66 -38.85
N SER A 60 3.06 -17.58 -39.01
CA SER A 60 4.25 -17.65 -38.15
C SER A 60 5.07 -16.36 -38.21
N LYS A 61 5.27 -15.79 -39.41
CA LYS A 61 6.00 -14.53 -39.61
C LYS A 61 5.28 -13.32 -39.01
N SER A 62 3.98 -13.20 -39.22
CA SER A 62 3.17 -12.09 -38.67
C SER A 62 3.09 -12.17 -37.16
N LEU A 63 2.94 -13.36 -36.58
CA LEU A 63 2.97 -13.60 -35.17
C LEU A 63 4.32 -13.25 -34.57
N LYS A 64 5.42 -13.62 -35.22
CA LYS A 64 6.76 -13.29 -34.74
C LYS A 64 7.01 -11.77 -34.73
N ASN A 65 6.56 -11.05 -35.74
CA ASN A 65 6.69 -9.59 -35.78
C ASN A 65 5.88 -8.90 -34.70
N ILE A 66 4.66 -9.35 -34.41
CA ILE A 66 3.83 -8.84 -33.30
C ILE A 66 4.53 -9.10 -31.95
N LEU A 67 5.06 -10.31 -31.77
CA LEU A 67 5.82 -10.67 -30.58
C LEU A 67 7.06 -9.79 -30.40
N ASP A 68 7.86 -9.61 -31.44
CA ASP A 68 9.06 -8.79 -31.37
C ASP A 68 8.75 -7.33 -31.04
N GLN A 69 7.62 -6.78 -31.50
CA GLN A 69 7.15 -5.45 -31.10
C GLN A 69 6.69 -5.35 -29.64
N PHE A 70 6.01 -6.38 -29.12
CA PHE A 70 5.57 -6.39 -27.72
C PHE A 70 6.72 -6.62 -26.74
N TYR A 71 7.73 -7.40 -27.13
CA TYR A 71 8.85 -7.77 -26.25
C TYR A 71 10.10 -6.90 -26.39
N SER A 72 10.17 -6.03 -27.40
CA SER A 72 11.34 -5.17 -27.60
C SER A 72 11.49 -4.09 -26.51
N ASN A 73 10.45 -3.78 -25.75
CA ASN A 73 10.48 -2.68 -24.79
C ASN A 73 10.77 -3.06 -23.34
N GLU A 74 10.56 -4.28 -22.85
CA GLU A 74 10.75 -4.53 -21.40
C GLU A 74 11.08 -5.97 -20.95
N TYR A 75 10.94 -7.00 -21.79
CA TYR A 75 11.16 -8.38 -21.34
C TYR A 75 12.19 -9.14 -22.18
N LYS A 76 13.41 -9.29 -21.65
CA LYS A 76 14.34 -10.35 -22.08
C LYS A 76 13.74 -11.70 -21.65
N LEU A 77 12.90 -12.29 -22.47
CA LEU A 77 12.50 -13.68 -22.27
C LEU A 77 13.71 -14.61 -22.37
N LYS A 78 13.95 -15.35 -21.30
CA LYS A 78 14.98 -16.39 -21.21
C LYS A 78 14.76 -17.56 -22.20
N ASP A 79 13.59 -17.64 -22.86
CA ASP A 79 13.24 -18.72 -23.78
C ASP A 79 12.64 -18.19 -25.09
N LYS A 80 13.51 -17.72 -25.97
CA LYS A 80 13.12 -17.32 -27.33
C LYS A 80 12.67 -18.50 -28.23
N ASN A 81 12.91 -19.73 -27.78
CA ASN A 81 12.73 -20.95 -28.59
C ASN A 81 11.46 -21.77 -28.31
N SER A 82 10.61 -21.36 -27.36
CA SER A 82 9.47 -22.17 -26.95
C SER A 82 8.09 -21.72 -27.47
N ILE A 83 8.04 -20.74 -28.38
CA ILE A 83 6.75 -20.31 -28.96
C ILE A 83 6.49 -21.04 -30.27
N GLU A 84 6.23 -22.34 -30.18
CA GLU A 84 5.85 -23.15 -31.37
C GLU A 84 4.35 -23.14 -31.68
N ASN A 85 3.48 -22.62 -30.79
CA ASN A 85 2.03 -22.70 -30.96
C ASN A 85 1.29 -21.40 -30.59
N LEU A 86 0.22 -21.09 -31.37
CA LEU A 86 -0.75 -20.02 -31.14
C LEU A 86 -1.36 -20.05 -29.73
N GLU A 87 -1.43 -21.20 -29.11
CA GLU A 87 -2.00 -21.42 -27.77
C GLU A 87 -1.05 -20.91 -26.67
N THR A 88 0.25 -21.17 -26.78
CA THR A 88 1.26 -20.64 -25.86
C THR A 88 1.35 -19.14 -25.93
N LEU A 89 1.26 -18.55 -27.13
CA LEU A 89 1.20 -17.10 -27.33
C LEU A 89 -0.06 -16.50 -26.69
N SER A 90 -1.23 -17.10 -26.91
CA SER A 90 -2.49 -16.63 -26.32
C SER A 90 -2.45 -16.64 -24.80
N ASN A 91 -1.84 -17.67 -24.20
CA ASN A 91 -1.68 -17.79 -22.76
C ASN A 91 -0.68 -16.75 -22.20
N SER A 92 0.43 -16.52 -22.91
CA SER A 92 1.41 -15.49 -22.55
C SER A 92 0.81 -14.08 -22.61
N LEU A 93 0.04 -13.77 -23.65
CA LEU A 93 -0.66 -12.47 -23.76
C LEU A 93 -1.74 -12.29 -22.69
N LYS A 94 -2.48 -13.34 -22.33
CA LYS A 94 -3.45 -13.28 -21.24
C LYS A 94 -2.74 -13.04 -19.88
N LYS A 95 -1.62 -13.72 -19.65
CA LYS A 95 -0.82 -13.53 -18.43
C LYS A 95 -0.31 -12.09 -18.36
N TYR A 96 0.31 -11.58 -19.42
CA TYR A 96 0.78 -10.19 -19.50
C TYR A 96 -0.35 -9.18 -19.28
N ALA A 97 -1.51 -9.37 -19.93
CA ALA A 97 -2.66 -8.49 -19.73
C ALA A 97 -3.18 -8.51 -18.27
N SER A 98 -3.16 -9.68 -17.62
CA SER A 98 -3.55 -9.79 -16.21
C SER A 98 -2.55 -9.13 -15.27
N GLU A 99 -1.24 -9.27 -15.52
CA GLU A 99 -0.18 -8.62 -14.75
C GLU A 99 -0.25 -7.08 -14.90
N LYS A 100 -0.42 -6.58 -16.14
CA LYS A 100 -0.59 -5.13 -16.37
C LYS A 100 -1.89 -4.59 -15.79
N LYS A 101 -2.95 -5.36 -15.79
CA LYS A 101 -4.20 -4.96 -15.11
C LYS A 101 -3.98 -4.81 -13.60
N LEU A 102 -3.29 -5.77 -12.97
CA LEU A 102 -2.95 -5.69 -11.54
C LEU A 102 -2.06 -4.48 -11.25
N GLU A 103 -1.04 -4.24 -12.07
CA GLU A 103 -0.16 -3.07 -11.94
C GLU A 103 -0.94 -1.75 -12.02
N ILE A 104 -1.87 -1.63 -12.98
CA ILE A 104 -2.74 -0.46 -13.11
C ILE A 104 -3.67 -0.30 -11.90
N GLU A 105 -4.21 -1.39 -11.36
CA GLU A 105 -5.04 -1.37 -10.15
C GLU A 105 -4.22 -0.89 -8.94
N LEU A 106 -3.00 -1.40 -8.76
CA LEU A 106 -2.09 -0.95 -7.69
C LEU A 106 -1.71 0.53 -7.83
N LEU A 107 -1.40 0.99 -9.04
CA LEU A 107 -1.09 2.41 -9.29
C LEU A 107 -2.29 3.32 -9.01
N LYS A 108 -3.50 2.89 -9.36
CA LYS A 108 -4.73 3.62 -9.02
C LYS A 108 -4.99 3.67 -7.52
N GLU A 109 -4.74 2.58 -6.82
CA GLU A 109 -4.85 2.53 -5.35
C GLU A 109 -3.86 3.51 -4.70
N GLN A 110 -2.61 3.52 -5.16
CA GLN A 110 -1.59 4.48 -4.69
C GLN A 110 -1.99 5.93 -5.00
N GLU A 111 -2.53 6.20 -6.20
CA GLU A 111 -3.00 7.55 -6.56
C GLU A 111 -4.17 8.00 -5.68
N ASN A 112 -5.14 7.13 -5.44
CA ASN A 112 -6.27 7.43 -4.56
C ASN A 112 -5.80 7.67 -3.12
N TYR A 113 -4.90 6.84 -2.61
CA TYR A 113 -4.28 7.02 -1.30
C TYR A 113 -3.56 8.38 -1.18
N ARG A 114 -2.82 8.79 -2.22
CA ARG A 114 -2.15 10.10 -2.27
C ARG A 114 -3.15 11.26 -2.30
N LYS A 115 -4.24 11.14 -3.06
CA LYS A 115 -5.31 12.15 -3.10
C LYS A 115 -5.98 12.31 -1.75
N ASP A 116 -6.35 11.20 -1.11
CA ASP A 116 -6.95 11.19 0.22
C ASP A 116 -6.02 11.77 1.28
N PHE A 117 -4.72 11.47 1.20
CA PHE A 117 -3.71 12.03 2.07
C PHE A 117 -3.66 13.55 1.96
N ILE A 118 -3.54 14.10 0.73
CA ILE A 118 -3.49 15.56 0.50
C ILE A 118 -4.80 16.23 0.94
N GLY A 119 -5.95 15.61 0.66
CA GLY A 119 -7.25 16.12 1.06
C GLY A 119 -7.42 16.21 2.58
N ASN A 120 -7.04 15.15 3.29
CA ASN A 120 -7.09 15.09 4.75
C ASN A 120 -6.09 16.08 5.38
N LEU A 121 -4.88 16.19 4.83
CA LEU A 121 -3.88 17.15 5.27
C LEU A 121 -4.39 18.58 5.15
N ALA A 122 -4.92 18.95 3.99
CA ALA A 122 -5.49 20.28 3.77
C ALA A 122 -6.61 20.58 4.78
N HIS A 123 -7.46 19.62 5.08
CA HIS A 123 -8.53 19.77 6.06
C HIS A 123 -7.99 19.96 7.50
N GLU A 124 -6.99 19.16 7.91
CA GLU A 124 -6.40 19.24 9.26
C GLU A 124 -5.57 20.53 9.45
N LEU A 125 -4.98 21.10 8.40
CA LEU A 125 -4.30 22.41 8.43
C LEU A 125 -5.30 23.57 8.43
N LYS A 126 -6.38 23.47 7.66
CA LYS A 126 -7.38 24.52 7.50
C LYS A 126 -8.09 24.87 8.82
N THR A 127 -8.43 23.87 9.60
CA THR A 127 -9.17 24.03 10.86
C THR A 127 -8.43 24.91 11.89
N PRO A 128 -7.18 24.64 12.31
CA PRO A 128 -6.45 25.51 13.23
C PRO A 128 -6.16 26.88 12.63
N LEU A 129 -5.88 26.96 11.32
CA LEU A 129 -5.63 28.23 10.63
C LEU A 129 -6.84 29.17 10.71
N PHE A 130 -8.05 28.69 10.41
CA PHE A 130 -9.28 29.47 10.57
C PHE A 130 -9.60 29.80 12.01
N THR A 131 -9.26 28.91 12.95
CA THR A 131 -9.40 29.18 14.37
C THR A 131 -8.55 30.38 14.79
N ILE A 132 -7.27 30.42 14.39
CA ILE A 132 -6.36 31.54 14.64
C ILE A 132 -6.90 32.82 14.01
N GLN A 133 -7.26 32.76 12.72
CA GLN A 133 -7.80 33.90 11.98
C GLN A 133 -9.04 34.48 12.65
N SER A 134 -10.00 33.62 13.04
CA SER A 134 -11.23 34.04 13.69
C SER A 134 -10.98 34.75 15.03
N TYR A 135 -10.05 34.21 15.86
CA TYR A 135 -9.75 34.85 17.14
C TYR A 135 -9.00 36.18 16.97
N ILE A 136 -8.07 36.26 16.01
CA ILE A 136 -7.38 37.52 15.69
C ILE A 136 -8.38 38.55 15.20
N LEU A 137 -9.28 38.24 14.26
CA LEU A 137 -10.30 39.17 13.75
C LEU A 137 -11.22 39.64 14.88
N THR A 138 -11.66 38.78 15.78
CA THR A 138 -12.48 39.16 16.92
C THR A 138 -11.74 40.10 17.87
N LEU A 139 -10.43 39.89 18.09
CA LEU A 139 -9.62 40.80 18.90
C LEU A 139 -9.49 42.15 18.23
N LEU A 140 -9.30 42.22 16.92
CA LEU A 140 -9.21 43.48 16.17
C LEU A 140 -10.55 44.24 16.14
N ASP A 141 -11.67 43.52 16.11
CA ASP A 141 -13.04 44.10 16.10
C ASP A 141 -13.55 44.47 17.52
N GLY A 142 -12.66 44.92 18.36
CA GLY A 142 -12.96 45.47 19.68
C GLY A 142 -12.60 44.59 20.89
N GLY A 143 -12.32 43.30 20.66
CA GLY A 143 -11.93 42.36 21.73
C GLY A 143 -10.62 42.66 22.45
N LEU A 144 -9.78 43.53 21.87
CA LEU A 144 -8.54 44.02 22.49
C LEU A 144 -8.79 44.84 23.79
N LYS A 145 -9.96 45.44 23.93
CA LYS A 145 -10.35 46.24 25.09
C LYS A 145 -10.98 45.42 26.21
N ASP A 146 -11.29 44.15 25.93
CA ASP A 146 -11.91 43.23 26.89
C ASP A 146 -10.85 42.42 27.61
N SER A 147 -10.69 42.67 28.90
CA SER A 147 -9.70 42.02 29.78
C SER A 147 -9.90 40.51 29.95
N GLU A 148 -11.08 39.98 29.73
CA GLU A 148 -11.37 38.54 29.82
C GLU A 148 -11.20 37.84 28.47
N ILE A 149 -11.61 38.49 27.40
CA ILE A 149 -11.56 37.93 26.05
C ILE A 149 -10.15 37.85 25.52
N LEU A 150 -9.35 38.91 25.72
CA LEU A 150 -7.99 39.00 25.21
C LEU A 150 -7.10 37.83 25.60
N PRO A 151 -6.87 37.52 26.90
CA PRO A 151 -5.99 36.42 27.27
C PRO A 151 -6.52 35.06 26.82
N ARG A 152 -7.84 34.89 26.84
CA ARG A 152 -8.51 33.65 26.42
C ARG A 152 -8.31 33.38 24.92
N TYR A 153 -8.43 34.37 24.07
CA TYR A 153 -8.30 34.22 22.61
C TYR A 153 -6.85 34.10 22.18
N LEU A 154 -5.94 34.84 22.81
CA LEU A 154 -4.50 34.66 22.62
C LEU A 154 -4.06 33.23 22.99
N LYS A 155 -4.50 32.71 24.14
CA LYS A 155 -4.19 31.33 24.58
C LYS A 155 -4.76 30.28 23.62
N ARG A 156 -5.96 30.51 23.05
CA ARG A 156 -6.55 29.59 22.07
C ARG A 156 -5.82 29.65 20.73
N SER A 157 -5.41 30.85 20.28
CA SER A 157 -4.60 31.02 19.09
C SER A 157 -3.25 30.33 19.23
N SER A 158 -2.56 30.53 20.37
CA SER A 158 -1.29 29.83 20.66
C SER A 158 -1.44 28.31 20.58
N LYS A 159 -2.47 27.72 21.20
CA LYS A 159 -2.73 26.28 21.11
C LYS A 159 -3.00 25.80 19.68
N ALA A 160 -3.62 26.64 18.85
CA ALA A 160 -3.87 26.29 17.45
C ALA A 160 -2.56 26.37 16.63
N VAL A 161 -1.64 27.30 16.95
CA VAL A 161 -0.28 27.35 16.38
C VAL A 161 0.52 26.11 16.79
N ASP A 162 0.52 25.77 18.08
CA ASP A 162 1.21 24.55 18.56
C ASP A 162 0.74 23.31 17.82
N ARG A 163 -0.58 23.19 17.59
CA ARG A 163 -1.15 22.09 16.79
C ARG A 163 -0.64 22.07 15.36
N LEU A 164 -0.50 23.23 14.70
CA LEU A 164 0.07 23.31 13.35
C LEU A 164 1.53 22.87 13.33
N ILE A 165 2.32 23.29 14.33
CA ILE A 165 3.74 22.88 14.46
C ILE A 165 3.85 21.37 14.59
N TYR A 166 3.02 20.74 15.43
CA TYR A 166 2.99 19.28 15.56
C TYR A 166 2.61 18.57 14.24
N LEU A 167 1.59 19.08 13.53
CA LEU A 167 1.20 18.51 12.24
C LEU A 167 2.31 18.59 11.19
N VAL A 168 3.03 19.71 11.14
CA VAL A 168 4.16 19.89 10.21
C VAL A 168 5.31 18.96 10.57
N LYS A 169 5.65 18.81 11.86
CA LYS A 169 6.67 17.85 12.32
C LYS A 169 6.31 16.40 11.98
N ASP A 170 5.06 16.01 12.21
CA ASP A 170 4.55 14.68 11.87
C ASP A 170 4.64 14.42 10.35
N LEU A 171 4.30 15.42 9.54
CA LEU A 171 4.37 15.33 8.08
C LEU A 171 5.81 15.21 7.58
N ASP A 172 6.73 16.02 8.12
CA ASP A 172 8.14 15.98 7.77
C ASP A 172 8.74 14.61 8.08
N LEU A 173 8.41 14.04 9.24
CA LEU A 173 8.83 12.70 9.63
C LEU A 173 8.33 11.62 8.65
N ILE A 174 7.04 11.66 8.31
CA ILE A 174 6.45 10.72 7.35
C ILE A 174 7.15 10.84 5.99
N SER A 175 7.40 12.08 5.52
CA SER A 175 8.08 12.33 4.26
C SER A 175 9.51 11.78 4.24
N GLN A 176 10.25 11.94 5.35
CA GLN A 176 11.62 11.41 5.49
C GLN A 176 11.67 9.88 5.39
N PHE A 177 10.71 9.18 6.00
CA PHE A 177 10.64 7.72 5.91
C PHE A 177 10.20 7.22 4.52
N GLU A 178 9.29 7.92 3.85
CA GLU A 178 8.85 7.54 2.50
C GLU A 178 9.96 7.68 1.45
N THR A 179 10.79 8.69 1.59
CA THR A 179 11.89 8.95 0.65
C THR A 179 13.14 8.12 0.94
N GLY A 180 13.17 7.37 2.06
CA GLY A 180 14.33 6.58 2.48
C GLY A 180 15.58 7.44 2.78
N ILE A 181 15.41 8.77 2.92
CA ILE A 181 16.53 9.72 3.09
C ILE A 181 17.15 9.62 4.47
N LYS A 182 16.40 9.18 5.48
CA LYS A 182 16.90 9.10 6.85
C LYS A 182 17.10 7.64 7.25
N SER A 183 18.37 7.23 7.36
CA SER A 183 18.74 5.98 8.01
C SER A 183 18.52 6.11 9.53
N ILE A 184 17.97 5.08 10.14
CA ILE A 184 17.88 4.97 11.59
C ILE A 184 19.30 4.87 12.17
N GLU A 185 19.62 5.72 13.13
CA GLU A 185 20.85 5.59 13.92
C GLU A 185 20.64 4.56 15.03
N SER A 186 20.83 3.28 14.69
CA SER A 186 20.70 2.20 15.70
C SER A 186 21.89 2.19 16.64
N LYS A 187 21.63 2.48 17.93
CA LYS A 187 22.60 2.46 19.03
C LYS A 187 21.99 1.70 20.21
N PRO A 188 22.81 1.11 21.09
CA PRO A 188 22.32 0.55 22.34
C PRO A 188 21.78 1.65 23.27
N PHE A 189 20.61 1.46 23.85
CA PHE A 189 20.04 2.36 24.85
C PHE A 189 19.19 1.59 25.88
N ASN A 190 18.95 2.20 27.05
CA ASN A 190 18.15 1.60 28.11
C ASN A 190 16.66 1.89 27.92
N LEU A 191 15.90 0.85 27.54
CA LEU A 191 14.47 0.94 27.24
C LEU A 191 13.64 1.31 28.48
N PHE A 192 13.99 0.79 29.68
CA PHE A 192 13.31 1.11 30.92
C PHE A 192 13.39 2.61 31.24
N GLN A 193 14.56 3.21 31.03
CA GLN A 193 14.74 4.65 31.25
C GLN A 193 13.88 5.47 30.29
N ILE A 194 13.77 5.07 29.02
CA ILE A 194 12.89 5.75 28.06
C ILE A 194 11.43 5.72 28.48
N VAL A 195 10.94 4.58 28.99
CA VAL A 195 9.56 4.48 29.48
C VAL A 195 9.35 5.42 30.68
N ASN A 196 10.31 5.47 31.64
CA ASN A 196 10.23 6.40 32.78
C ASN A 196 10.20 7.87 32.32
N ASN A 197 11.06 8.24 31.36
CA ASN A 197 11.07 9.61 30.81
C ASN A 197 9.71 9.96 30.18
N VAL A 198 9.06 9.00 29.50
CA VAL A 198 7.72 9.20 28.94
C VAL A 198 6.65 9.31 30.02
N PHE A 199 6.75 8.54 31.11
CA PHE A 199 5.83 8.66 32.24
C PHE A 199 5.93 10.03 32.88
N GLU A 200 7.14 10.53 33.13
CA GLU A 200 7.37 11.88 33.68
C GLU A 200 6.82 12.96 32.76
N LEU A 201 7.10 12.83 31.43
CA LEU A 201 6.60 13.77 30.42
C LEU A 201 5.06 13.87 30.40
N LEU A 202 4.38 12.75 30.59
CA LEU A 202 2.91 12.66 30.50
C LEU A 202 2.20 12.70 31.85
N GLU A 203 2.92 12.87 32.98
CA GLU A 203 2.36 12.84 34.31
C GLU A 203 1.21 13.83 34.51
N LEU A 204 1.39 15.07 34.08
CA LEU A 204 0.35 16.11 34.21
C LEU A 204 -0.89 15.81 33.37
N GLU A 205 -0.71 15.20 32.18
CA GLU A 205 -1.81 14.85 31.30
C GLU A 205 -2.57 13.63 31.82
N SER A 206 -1.87 12.63 32.34
CA SER A 206 -2.47 11.44 32.96
C SER A 206 -3.26 11.79 34.21
N LYS A 207 -2.70 12.61 35.12
CA LYS A 207 -3.39 13.11 36.31
C LYS A 207 -4.66 13.90 35.98
N LYS A 208 -4.60 14.77 34.95
CA LYS A 208 -5.77 15.54 34.51
C LYS A 208 -6.90 14.64 33.99
N ASN A 209 -6.60 13.50 33.39
CA ASN A 209 -7.57 12.54 32.90
C ASN A 209 -7.90 11.43 33.92
N ASN A 210 -7.31 11.47 35.14
CA ASN A 210 -7.41 10.45 36.17
C ASN A 210 -7.03 9.05 35.62
N ILE A 211 -5.86 8.96 34.97
CA ILE A 211 -5.33 7.69 34.45
C ILE A 211 -3.99 7.40 35.14
N SER A 212 -3.84 6.19 35.64
CA SER A 212 -2.61 5.72 36.26
C SER A 212 -1.67 5.14 35.21
N LEU A 213 -0.42 5.58 35.20
CA LEU A 213 0.65 5.02 34.36
C LEU A 213 1.47 4.09 35.27
N VAL A 214 1.57 2.81 34.90
CA VAL A 214 2.25 1.80 35.71
C VAL A 214 3.06 0.83 34.84
N PHE A 215 4.05 0.21 35.48
CA PHE A 215 4.65 -1.01 34.92
C PHE A 215 3.88 -2.23 35.44
N ASP A 216 3.91 -3.32 34.68
CA ASP A 216 3.32 -4.62 35.09
C ASP A 216 4.03 -5.24 36.29
N LYS A 217 5.32 -4.93 36.49
CA LYS A 217 6.17 -5.40 37.59
C LYS A 217 7.33 -4.43 37.86
N GLU A 218 8.05 -4.65 38.91
CA GLU A 218 9.33 -3.97 39.19
C GLU A 218 10.42 -4.54 38.24
N TYR A 219 11.14 -3.63 37.59
CA TYR A 219 12.28 -3.97 36.74
C TYR A 219 13.55 -3.58 37.46
N SER A 220 14.37 -4.58 37.85
CA SER A 220 15.63 -4.40 38.60
C SER A 220 16.86 -4.36 37.69
N GLU A 221 16.74 -4.76 36.43
CA GLU A 221 17.85 -4.83 35.49
C GLU A 221 17.67 -3.84 34.35
N GLU A 222 18.80 -3.36 33.81
CA GLU A 222 18.81 -2.55 32.61
C GLU A 222 18.39 -3.40 31.41
N ILE A 223 17.33 -2.97 30.72
CA ILE A 223 16.87 -3.61 29.50
C ILE A 223 17.45 -2.82 28.32
N THR A 224 18.57 -3.32 27.78
CA THR A 224 19.27 -2.66 26.68
C THR A 224 18.79 -3.22 25.34
N VAL A 225 18.41 -2.31 24.44
CA VAL A 225 17.93 -2.60 23.09
C VAL A 225 18.70 -1.80 22.05
N LEU A 226 18.71 -2.27 20.79
CA LEU A 226 19.29 -1.57 19.64
C LEU A 226 18.20 -0.77 18.92
N GLY A 227 18.48 0.51 18.65
CA GLY A 227 17.57 1.37 17.89
C GLY A 227 17.91 2.85 17.97
N ASP A 228 17.07 3.67 17.39
CA ASP A 228 17.10 5.14 17.52
C ASP A 228 16.28 5.53 18.75
N GLU A 229 17.00 5.90 19.81
CA GLU A 229 16.43 6.23 21.12
C GLU A 229 15.32 7.28 21.02
N GLU A 230 15.56 8.38 20.29
CA GLU A 230 14.59 9.48 20.13
C GLU A 230 13.33 9.00 19.42
N ARG A 231 13.47 8.15 18.41
CA ARG A 231 12.35 7.60 17.65
C ARG A 231 11.55 6.59 18.47
N ILE A 232 12.21 5.75 19.24
CA ILE A 232 11.50 4.81 20.13
C ILE A 232 10.79 5.56 21.25
N GLN A 233 11.39 6.61 21.81
CA GLN A 233 10.69 7.49 22.75
C GLN A 233 9.44 8.10 22.11
N GLN A 234 9.49 8.53 20.86
CA GLN A 234 8.34 9.05 20.12
C GLN A 234 7.24 7.98 19.94
N VAL A 235 7.62 6.73 19.65
CA VAL A 235 6.66 5.59 19.56
C VAL A 235 5.92 5.42 20.88
N ILE A 236 6.65 5.30 21.99
CA ILE A 236 6.06 5.09 23.32
C ILE A 236 5.18 6.29 23.70
N THR A 237 5.65 7.51 23.47
CA THR A 237 4.87 8.74 23.72
C THR A 237 3.55 8.75 22.97
N ASN A 238 3.55 8.38 21.66
CA ASN A 238 2.35 8.31 20.85
C ASN A 238 1.35 7.27 21.36
N LEU A 239 1.84 6.09 21.76
CA LEU A 239 1.00 5.01 22.26
C LEU A 239 0.41 5.35 23.65
N VAL A 240 1.23 5.85 24.57
CA VAL A 240 0.77 6.25 25.92
C VAL A 240 -0.19 7.45 25.83
N THR A 241 0.08 8.45 24.99
CA THR A 241 -0.84 9.57 24.75
C THR A 241 -2.19 9.09 24.22
N ASN A 242 -2.20 8.10 23.30
CA ASN A 242 -3.43 7.49 22.82
C ASN A 242 -4.18 6.76 23.94
N SER A 243 -3.48 6.00 24.78
CA SER A 243 -4.06 5.33 25.94
C SER A 243 -4.70 6.31 26.92
N ILE A 244 -4.02 7.40 27.28
CA ILE A 244 -4.57 8.46 28.13
C ILE A 244 -5.81 9.10 27.50
N LYS A 245 -5.76 9.37 26.21
CA LYS A 245 -6.82 10.06 25.47
C LYS A 245 -8.10 9.24 25.33
N TYR A 246 -7.97 7.93 25.12
CA TYR A 246 -9.09 7.00 24.93
C TYR A 246 -9.40 6.17 26.16
N GLY A 247 -8.66 6.38 27.26
CA GLY A 247 -8.89 5.77 28.56
C GLY A 247 -10.24 6.14 29.16
N VAL A 248 -10.65 5.38 30.15
CA VAL A 248 -11.82 5.67 30.99
C VAL A 248 -11.37 6.39 32.27
N THR A 249 -12.26 7.11 32.95
CA THR A 249 -11.95 7.77 34.20
C THR A 249 -11.52 6.72 35.23
N ASN A 250 -10.45 7.00 35.97
CA ASN A 250 -9.78 6.06 36.89
C ASN A 250 -9.23 4.81 36.16
N GLY A 251 -8.91 4.95 34.87
CA GLY A 251 -8.29 3.90 34.07
C GLY A 251 -6.80 3.74 34.37
N THR A 252 -6.24 2.72 33.76
CA THR A 252 -4.81 2.38 33.90
C THR A 252 -4.22 2.17 32.51
N THR A 253 -3.01 2.69 32.29
CA THR A 253 -2.13 2.35 31.21
C THR A 253 -0.93 1.60 31.79
N GLU A 254 -0.80 0.35 31.41
CA GLU A 254 0.27 -0.54 31.86
C GLU A 254 1.28 -0.75 30.74
N ILE A 255 2.57 -0.65 31.07
CA ILE A 255 3.65 -0.99 30.15
C ILE A 255 4.38 -2.23 30.67
N SER A 256 4.54 -3.23 29.78
CA SER A 256 5.32 -4.42 30.06
C SER A 256 6.45 -4.61 29.06
N LEU A 257 7.59 -5.05 29.55
CA LEU A 257 8.82 -5.30 28.80
C LEU A 257 9.20 -6.78 28.98
N HIS A 258 8.99 -7.60 27.95
CA HIS A 258 9.25 -9.03 28.03
C HIS A 258 10.24 -9.48 26.97
N GLU A 259 11.10 -10.42 27.32
CA GLU A 259 11.89 -11.14 26.32
C GLU A 259 10.96 -12.02 25.47
N LEU A 260 10.91 -11.76 24.18
CA LEU A 260 10.18 -12.59 23.21
C LEU A 260 11.00 -13.84 22.87
N ASN A 261 12.30 -13.67 22.71
CA ASN A 261 13.30 -14.70 22.47
C ASN A 261 14.70 -14.17 22.84
N GLN A 262 15.76 -14.91 22.50
CA GLN A 262 17.16 -14.50 22.81
C GLN A 262 17.59 -13.20 22.13
N GLU A 263 16.96 -12.84 21.00
CA GLU A 263 17.35 -11.70 20.17
C GLU A 263 16.40 -10.49 20.27
N LYS A 264 15.17 -10.69 20.79
CA LYS A 264 14.12 -9.67 20.71
C LYS A 264 13.39 -9.48 22.05
N ILE A 265 13.07 -8.23 22.29
CA ILE A 265 12.19 -7.77 23.36
C ILE A 265 10.86 -7.33 22.75
N ILE A 266 9.75 -7.64 23.40
CA ILE A 266 8.43 -7.11 23.09
C ILE A 266 8.03 -6.08 24.15
N VAL A 267 7.64 -4.90 23.67
CA VAL A 267 7.05 -3.83 24.48
C VAL A 267 5.55 -3.87 24.31
N ARG A 268 4.79 -3.90 25.38
CA ARG A 268 3.32 -3.85 25.35
C ARG A 268 2.82 -2.65 26.11
N ILE A 269 1.90 -1.93 25.54
CA ILE A 269 1.18 -0.82 26.15
C ILE A 269 -0.29 -1.21 26.19
N THR A 270 -0.78 -1.54 27.36
CA THR A 270 -2.14 -2.05 27.60
C THR A 270 -2.97 -1.00 28.33
N ASP A 271 -4.15 -0.69 27.81
CA ASP A 271 -5.13 0.19 28.45
C ASP A 271 -6.45 -0.55 28.71
N ASN A 272 -7.14 -0.16 29.76
CA ASN A 272 -8.51 -0.58 30.05
C ASN A 272 -9.57 0.44 29.59
N GLY A 273 -9.28 1.13 28.50
CA GLY A 273 -10.10 2.20 27.93
C GLY A 273 -11.31 1.73 27.15
N LEU A 274 -11.74 2.59 26.20
CA LEU A 274 -12.94 2.35 25.38
C LEU A 274 -12.84 1.13 24.44
N GLY A 275 -11.62 0.67 24.16
CA GLY A 275 -11.37 -0.38 23.19
C GLY A 275 -11.80 -0.04 21.77
N ILE A 276 -11.42 -0.88 20.82
CA ILE A 276 -11.57 -0.66 19.39
C ILE A 276 -12.36 -1.81 18.78
N GLY A 277 -13.35 -1.49 17.96
CA GLY A 277 -14.13 -2.51 17.26
C GLY A 277 -13.35 -3.20 16.14
N LYS A 278 -13.50 -4.52 15.98
CA LYS A 278 -12.75 -5.37 15.04
C LYS A 278 -12.66 -4.81 13.60
N LYS A 279 -13.73 -4.17 13.11
CA LYS A 279 -13.76 -3.58 11.76
C LYS A 279 -12.76 -2.43 11.55
N HIS A 280 -12.25 -1.83 12.62
CA HIS A 280 -11.32 -0.71 12.58
C HIS A 280 -9.85 -1.15 12.69
N LEU A 281 -9.57 -2.33 13.27
CA LEU A 281 -8.21 -2.82 13.54
C LEU A 281 -7.31 -2.82 12.29
N PRO A 282 -7.75 -3.32 11.11
CA PRO A 282 -6.88 -3.35 9.93
C PRO A 282 -6.46 -1.96 9.42
N ARG A 283 -7.23 -0.93 9.80
CA ARG A 283 -7.08 0.43 9.29
C ARG A 283 -6.44 1.41 10.28
N LEU A 284 -6.15 0.97 11.50
CA LEU A 284 -5.67 1.87 12.57
C LEU A 284 -4.36 2.57 12.25
N PHE A 285 -3.51 1.94 11.47
CA PHE A 285 -2.21 2.46 11.06
C PHE A 285 -2.25 3.25 9.74
N GLU A 286 -3.45 3.39 9.12
CA GLU A 286 -3.63 4.29 7.97
C GLU A 286 -3.50 5.75 8.43
N ARG A 287 -2.91 6.59 7.59
CA ARG A 287 -2.76 8.04 7.88
C ARG A 287 -4.11 8.71 7.96
N PHE A 288 -4.28 9.62 8.93
CA PHE A 288 -5.53 10.35 9.21
C PHE A 288 -6.74 9.46 9.54
N TYR A 289 -6.52 8.14 9.72
CA TYR A 289 -7.62 7.27 10.11
C TYR A 289 -8.03 7.51 11.57
N ARG A 290 -9.34 7.57 11.78
CA ARG A 290 -9.95 7.73 13.12
C ARG A 290 -11.21 6.88 13.19
N VAL A 291 -11.39 6.17 14.31
CA VAL A 291 -12.57 5.34 14.58
C VAL A 291 -13.84 6.19 14.58
N ASP A 292 -13.79 7.39 15.19
CA ASP A 292 -14.91 8.33 15.25
C ASP A 292 -14.65 9.57 14.38
N LYS A 293 -15.36 9.66 13.27
CA LYS A 293 -15.36 10.86 12.39
C LYS A 293 -16.28 11.99 12.91
N SER A 294 -17.28 11.70 13.73
CA SER A 294 -18.40 12.60 14.00
C SER A 294 -18.56 13.10 15.45
N GLY A 295 -18.01 12.42 16.46
CA GLY A 295 -18.47 12.65 17.83
C GLY A 295 -17.54 13.45 18.76
N ASN A 296 -16.24 13.29 18.67
CA ASN A 296 -15.31 13.85 19.65
C ASN A 296 -14.17 14.67 19.03
N ARG A 297 -14.52 15.71 18.24
CA ARG A 297 -13.55 16.78 17.91
C ARG A 297 -12.90 17.39 19.15
N LYS A 298 -13.55 17.28 20.33
CA LYS A 298 -13.01 17.76 21.62
C LYS A 298 -11.78 16.96 22.09
N LYS A 299 -11.69 15.65 21.76
CA LYS A 299 -10.53 14.82 22.18
C LYS A 299 -9.29 15.00 21.29
N GLY A 300 -9.34 15.80 20.21
CA GLY A 300 -8.19 16.18 19.36
C GLY A 300 -7.47 14.98 18.72
N GLY A 301 -6.47 15.24 17.90
CA GLY A 301 -5.58 14.27 17.27
C GLY A 301 -5.69 14.30 15.74
N SER A 302 -4.53 14.28 15.08
CA SER A 302 -4.40 14.34 13.62
C SER A 302 -4.76 13.02 12.93
N GLY A 303 -4.71 11.90 13.64
CA GLY A 303 -4.77 10.56 13.05
C GLY A 303 -3.43 10.14 12.41
N LEU A 304 -2.35 10.86 12.68
CA LEU A 304 -1.01 10.52 12.20
C LEU A 304 -0.18 9.71 13.22
N GLY A 305 -0.48 9.80 14.51
CA GLY A 305 0.35 9.17 15.55
C GLY A 305 0.58 7.68 15.37
N LEU A 306 -0.47 6.89 15.06
CA LEU A 306 -0.31 5.44 14.84
C LEU A 306 0.39 5.10 13.52
N SER A 307 0.21 5.90 12.47
CA SER A 307 0.98 5.70 11.24
C SER A 307 2.47 6.02 11.44
N ILE A 308 2.80 7.02 12.27
CA ILE A 308 4.17 7.33 12.67
C ILE A 308 4.77 6.16 13.46
N VAL A 309 4.03 5.61 14.43
CA VAL A 309 4.46 4.40 15.18
C VAL A 309 4.83 3.28 14.22
N LYS A 310 3.95 2.97 13.26
CA LYS A 310 4.20 1.94 12.26
C LYS A 310 5.45 2.23 11.44
N HIS A 311 5.59 3.43 10.90
CA HIS A 311 6.76 3.80 10.08
C HIS A 311 8.08 3.73 10.85
N ILE A 312 8.11 4.19 12.10
CA ILE A 312 9.31 4.11 12.94
C ILE A 312 9.68 2.64 13.20
N ILE A 313 8.72 1.81 13.58
CA ILE A 313 8.98 0.39 13.90
C ILE A 313 9.40 -0.38 12.64
N GLU A 314 8.73 -0.17 11.49
CA GLU A 314 9.12 -0.78 10.22
C GLU A 314 10.52 -0.33 9.76
N ALA A 315 10.89 0.93 10.00
CA ALA A 315 12.23 1.44 9.70
C ALA A 315 13.31 0.79 10.59
N HIS A 316 12.98 0.33 11.80
CA HIS A 316 13.82 -0.51 12.64
C HIS A 316 13.82 -1.99 12.20
N GLN A 317 13.13 -2.35 11.10
CA GLN A 317 12.94 -3.74 10.62
C GLN A 317 12.19 -4.62 11.64
N GLU A 318 11.37 -3.99 12.46
CA GLU A 318 10.59 -4.62 13.52
C GLU A 318 9.08 -4.57 13.22
N LYS A 319 8.26 -5.17 14.08
CA LYS A 319 6.82 -5.32 13.85
C LYS A 319 6.00 -4.66 14.97
N VAL A 320 4.89 -4.04 14.58
CA VAL A 320 3.87 -3.51 15.49
C VAL A 320 2.59 -4.34 15.39
N TYR A 321 1.95 -4.57 16.52
CA TYR A 321 0.72 -5.36 16.64
C TYR A 321 -0.32 -4.57 17.43
N VAL A 322 -1.59 -4.94 17.27
CA VAL A 322 -2.70 -4.39 18.04
C VAL A 322 -3.73 -5.46 18.31
N GLU A 323 -4.13 -5.56 19.57
CA GLU A 323 -5.26 -6.37 20.02
C GLU A 323 -6.22 -5.45 20.79
N SER A 324 -7.52 -5.53 20.52
CA SER A 324 -8.48 -4.70 21.22
C SER A 324 -9.88 -5.29 21.18
N THR A 325 -10.60 -5.07 22.27
CA THR A 325 -12.01 -5.42 22.38
C THR A 325 -12.79 -4.20 22.86
N LYS A 326 -13.81 -3.81 22.08
CA LYS A 326 -14.63 -2.65 22.37
C LYS A 326 -15.28 -2.79 23.76
N GLY A 327 -15.10 -1.77 24.62
CA GLY A 327 -15.61 -1.71 25.98
C GLY A 327 -14.71 -2.43 27.02
N VAL A 328 -13.60 -3.01 26.61
CA VAL A 328 -12.64 -3.69 27.50
C VAL A 328 -11.32 -2.95 27.57
N GLY A 329 -10.73 -2.60 26.41
CA GLY A 329 -9.46 -1.92 26.30
C GLY A 329 -8.69 -2.29 25.04
N SER A 330 -7.44 -1.82 24.98
CA SER A 330 -6.55 -2.08 23.84
C SER A 330 -5.15 -2.42 24.33
N GLU A 331 -4.47 -3.29 23.58
CA GLU A 331 -3.04 -3.55 23.72
C GLU A 331 -2.37 -3.22 22.39
N PHE A 332 -1.38 -2.33 22.42
CA PHE A 332 -0.46 -2.09 21.34
C PHE A 332 0.89 -2.65 21.71
N SER A 333 1.48 -3.45 20.84
CA SER A 333 2.78 -4.05 21.12
C SER A 333 3.72 -3.94 19.93
N PHE A 334 5.01 -3.85 20.18
CA PHE A 334 6.03 -3.82 19.16
C PHE A 334 7.30 -4.53 19.63
N THR A 335 8.10 -4.99 18.68
CA THR A 335 9.36 -5.68 18.95
C THR A 335 10.54 -4.73 18.79
N LEU A 336 11.63 -5.02 19.50
CA LEU A 336 12.95 -4.38 19.36
C LEU A 336 14.03 -5.45 19.44
N GLN A 337 15.13 -5.21 18.77
CA GLN A 337 16.30 -6.06 18.85
C GLN A 337 17.00 -5.84 20.20
N LYS A 338 17.34 -6.91 20.91
CA LYS A 338 18.15 -6.87 22.13
C LYS A 338 19.59 -6.51 21.79
N ALA A 339 20.25 -5.71 22.61
CA ALA A 339 21.64 -5.29 22.41
C ALA A 339 22.62 -6.38 22.79
#